data_44e1ca01fc551aa8573dfa5d98698e63
#
_entry.id   44e1ca01fc551aa8573dfa5d98698e63
#
_cell.length_a   1.000
_cell.length_b   1.000
_cell.length_c   1.000
_cell.angle_alpha   90.00
_cell.angle_beta   90.00
_cell.angle_gamma   90.00
#
_symmetry.space_group_name_H-M   'P 1'
#
loop_
_entity.id
_entity.type
_entity.pdbx_description
1 polymer ?
#
loop_
_entity_poly.entity_id
_entity_poly.type
_entity_poly.pdbx_seq_one_letter_code
_entity_poly.pdbx_strand_id
1 'polypeptide(L)'
;MAPLIWVISVVLLSFITLIVITWLCNITDSSNSLIHNNKYNKYKIYLDSDGRYYCKMVTNYLLGIIPIWRKVKYRRPSGFEDSIYHIWYEDNSEIIRVEMNKSYTEYCERNDKLKANARVVYKSYE
;
A
#
# COMPACT_ATOMS: atom_id res chain seq x y z
N MET A 1 -12.28 44.07 2.48
CA MET A 1 -11.46 43.18 3.38
C MET A 1 -12.21 41.93 3.79
N ALA A 2 -13.46 42.03 4.27
CA ALA A 2 -14.24 40.84 4.66
C ALA A 2 -14.45 39.82 3.52
N PRO A 3 -14.74 40.19 2.25
CA PRO A 3 -14.88 39.17 1.17
C PRO A 3 -13.62 38.37 0.87
N LEU A 4 -12.44 38.97 1.03
CA LEU A 4 -11.19 38.31 0.78
C LEU A 4 -10.90 37.22 1.82
N ILE A 5 -11.18 37.51 3.09
CA ILE A 5 -11.04 36.55 4.20
C ILE A 5 -11.98 35.36 3.99
N TRP A 6 -13.20 35.60 3.54
CA TRP A 6 -14.18 34.58 3.22
C TRP A 6 -13.69 33.64 2.12
N VAL A 7 -13.17 34.19 1.03
CA VAL A 7 -12.63 33.38 -0.09
C VAL A 7 -11.46 32.52 0.36
N ILE A 8 -10.53 33.09 1.13
CA ILE A 8 -9.37 32.36 1.66
C ILE A 8 -9.83 31.22 2.58
N SER A 9 -10.81 31.48 3.46
CA SER A 9 -11.36 30.48 4.37
C SER A 9 -12.03 29.34 3.63
N VAL A 10 -12.82 29.62 2.59
CA VAL A 10 -13.47 28.60 1.76
C VAL A 10 -12.43 27.73 1.03
N VAL A 11 -11.41 28.36 0.46
CA VAL A 11 -10.34 27.65 -0.25
C VAL A 11 -9.57 26.72 0.72
N LEU A 12 -9.21 27.21 1.89
CA LEU A 12 -8.53 26.41 2.92
C LEU A 12 -9.38 25.23 3.38
N LEU A 13 -10.67 25.45 3.63
CA LEU A 13 -11.59 24.38 4.00
C LEU A 13 -11.71 23.31 2.92
N SER A 14 -11.78 23.72 1.65
CA SER A 14 -11.82 22.80 0.52
C SER A 14 -10.55 21.96 0.43
N PHE A 15 -9.38 22.56 0.64
CA PHE A 15 -8.10 21.84 0.66
C PHE A 15 -8.04 20.81 1.78
N ILE A 16 -8.42 21.21 3.01
CA ILE A 16 -8.44 20.32 4.16
C ILE A 16 -9.39 19.15 3.92
N THR A 17 -10.57 19.42 3.38
CA THR A 17 -11.56 18.38 3.07
C THR A 17 -11.02 17.38 2.04
N LEU A 18 -10.36 17.85 0.98
CA LEU A 18 -9.75 16.99 -0.02
C LEU A 18 -8.66 16.11 0.58
N ILE A 19 -7.80 16.67 1.43
CA ILE A 19 -6.74 15.93 2.11
C ILE A 19 -7.35 14.84 3.00
N VAL A 20 -8.37 15.17 3.78
CA VAL A 20 -9.04 14.22 4.67
C VAL A 20 -9.71 13.09 3.87
N ILE A 21 -10.41 13.41 2.80
CA ILE A 21 -11.07 12.42 1.94
C ILE A 21 -10.04 11.49 1.31
N THR A 22 -8.96 12.02 0.77
CA THR A 22 -7.87 11.21 0.19
C THR A 22 -7.25 10.29 1.22
N TRP A 23 -7.02 10.79 2.43
CA TRP A 23 -6.47 10.02 3.53
C TRP A 23 -7.40 8.89 3.96
N LEU A 24 -8.70 9.16 4.09
CA LEU A 24 -9.70 8.15 4.43
C LEU A 24 -9.82 7.07 3.36
N CYS A 25 -9.83 7.44 2.09
CA CYS A 25 -9.85 6.48 0.98
C CYS A 25 -8.62 5.55 1.00
N ASN A 26 -7.44 6.09 1.29
CA ASN A 26 -6.22 5.30 1.39
C ASN A 26 -6.24 4.35 2.59
N ILE A 27 -6.81 4.77 3.72
CA ILE A 27 -6.91 3.92 4.91
C ILE A 27 -7.91 2.78 4.72
N THR A 28 -9.03 3.05 4.04
CA THR A 28 -10.10 2.06 3.86
C THR A 28 -9.80 1.03 2.78
N ASP A 29 -8.83 1.28 1.90
CA ASP A 29 -8.49 0.34 0.83
C ASP A 29 -7.63 -0.80 1.38
N SER A 30 -8.27 -1.92 1.73
CA SER A 30 -7.59 -3.09 2.29
C SER A 30 -6.77 -3.87 1.26
N SER A 31 -7.04 -3.72 -0.05
CA SER A 31 -6.30 -4.42 -1.10
C SER A 31 -4.86 -3.95 -1.22
N ASN A 32 -4.57 -2.68 -0.85
CA ASN A 32 -3.23 -2.12 -0.91
C ASN A 32 -2.27 -2.72 0.12
N SER A 33 -2.78 -3.37 1.17
CA SER A 33 -1.95 -3.95 2.23
C SER A 33 -1.62 -5.42 2.02
N LEU A 34 -1.97 -6.01 0.87
CA LEU A 34 -1.61 -7.39 0.55
C LEU A 34 -0.10 -7.52 0.35
N ILE A 35 0.44 -8.66 0.75
CA ILE A 35 1.89 -8.93 0.71
C ILE A 35 2.49 -8.76 -0.69
N HIS A 36 1.75 -9.11 -1.73
CA HIS A 36 2.24 -8.97 -3.11
C HIS A 36 2.35 -7.52 -3.59
N ASN A 37 1.84 -6.55 -2.84
CA ASN A 37 1.91 -5.12 -3.13
C ASN A 37 3.08 -4.42 -2.41
N ASN A 38 4.12 -5.14 -2.05
CA ASN A 38 5.32 -4.59 -1.41
C ASN A 38 6.16 -3.81 -2.44
N LYS A 39 5.71 -2.60 -2.77
CA LYS A 39 6.32 -1.75 -3.82
C LYS A 39 7.61 -1.09 -3.40
N TYR A 40 7.70 -0.71 -2.15
CA TYR A 40 8.78 0.16 -1.66
C TYR A 40 9.81 -0.59 -0.84
N ASN A 41 9.56 -1.84 -0.48
CA ASN A 41 10.39 -2.66 0.40
C ASN A 41 10.70 -1.97 1.73
N LYS A 42 9.77 -1.18 2.20
CA LYS A 42 9.84 -0.52 3.51
C LYS A 42 8.84 -1.17 4.43
N TYR A 43 9.35 -1.89 5.42
CA TYR A 43 8.51 -2.62 6.37
C TYR A 43 9.15 -2.63 7.75
N LYS A 44 8.32 -2.83 8.77
CA LYS A 44 8.74 -2.97 10.16
C LYS A 44 8.03 -4.18 10.77
N ILE A 45 8.78 -4.96 11.53
CA ILE A 45 8.28 -6.17 12.18
C ILE A 45 7.98 -5.83 13.63
N TYR A 46 6.80 -6.22 14.11
CA TYR A 46 6.34 -5.97 15.47
C TYR A 46 6.00 -7.29 16.16
N LEU A 47 6.19 -7.32 17.47
CA LEU A 47 5.77 -8.44 18.30
C LEU A 47 4.40 -8.13 18.92
N ASP A 48 3.44 -9.02 18.73
CA ASP A 48 2.12 -8.90 19.32
C ASP A 48 2.10 -9.46 20.75
N SER A 49 1.08 -9.09 21.52
CA SER A 49 0.87 -9.57 22.89
C SER A 49 0.73 -11.10 22.98
N ASP A 50 0.27 -11.75 21.91
CA ASP A 50 0.12 -13.21 21.83
C ASP A 50 1.44 -13.95 21.55
N GLY A 51 2.55 -13.24 21.42
CA GLY A 51 3.85 -13.83 21.11
C GLY A 51 4.08 -14.10 19.64
N ARG A 52 3.19 -13.65 18.76
CA ARG A 52 3.34 -13.75 17.32
C ARG A 52 3.84 -12.44 16.73
N TYR A 53 4.51 -12.54 15.60
CA TYR A 53 5.04 -11.37 14.88
C TYR A 53 4.11 -10.99 13.74
N TYR A 54 3.95 -9.70 13.53
CA TYR A 54 3.26 -9.16 12.37
C TYR A 54 4.10 -8.05 11.75
N CYS A 55 3.75 -7.65 10.54
CA CYS A 55 4.53 -6.68 9.78
C CYS A 55 3.62 -5.53 9.33
N LYS A 56 4.18 -4.32 9.37
CA LYS A 56 3.58 -3.15 8.70
C LYS A 56 4.48 -2.74 7.56
N MET A 57 3.90 -2.42 6.42
CA MET A 57 4.65 -1.92 5.26
C MET A 57 4.07 -0.61 4.76
N VAL A 58 4.89 0.16 4.06
CA VAL A 58 4.44 1.36 3.37
C VAL A 58 3.70 0.93 2.11
N THR A 59 2.43 1.26 2.02
CA THR A 59 1.59 0.91 0.87
C THR A 59 1.50 2.03 -0.14
N ASN A 60 1.51 3.26 0.33
CA ASN A 60 1.46 4.45 -0.52
C ASN A 60 1.92 5.67 0.28
N TYR A 61 2.10 6.78 -0.41
CA TYR A 61 2.47 8.05 0.21
C TYR A 61 1.33 9.05 0.05
N LEU A 62 0.93 9.67 1.15
CA LEU A 62 -0.03 10.77 1.12
C LEU A 62 0.65 12.01 0.57
N LEU A 63 0.09 12.60 -0.48
CA LEU A 63 0.66 13.76 -1.18
C LEU A 63 2.12 13.54 -1.65
N GLY A 64 2.53 12.28 -1.80
CA GLY A 64 3.89 11.92 -2.20
C GLY A 64 4.96 12.13 -1.13
N ILE A 65 4.60 12.51 0.10
CA ILE A 65 5.54 12.88 1.17
C ILE A 65 5.39 11.99 2.39
N ILE A 66 4.16 11.77 2.86
CA ILE A 66 3.89 11.07 4.12
C ILE A 66 3.65 9.59 3.86
N PRO A 67 4.52 8.69 4.38
CA PRO A 67 4.31 7.26 4.20
C PRO A 67 3.12 6.76 5.01
N ILE A 68 2.28 5.94 4.40
CA ILE A 68 1.14 5.30 5.05
C ILE A 68 1.52 3.87 5.36
N TRP A 69 1.59 3.55 6.65
CA TRP A 69 1.92 2.23 7.15
C TRP A 69 0.65 1.43 7.40
N ARG A 70 0.60 0.22 6.87
CA ARG A 70 -0.53 -0.69 7.07
C ARG A 70 -0.03 -2.07 7.44
N LYS A 71 -0.80 -2.78 8.26
CA LYS A 71 -0.52 -4.17 8.59
C LYS A 71 -0.61 -5.01 7.31
N VAL A 72 0.40 -5.83 7.06
CA VAL A 72 0.44 -6.71 5.89
C VAL A 72 -0.62 -7.79 6.05
N LYS A 73 -1.40 -7.99 4.98
CA LYS A 73 -2.48 -8.98 4.94
C LYS A 73 -2.20 -10.00 3.85
N TYR A 74 -2.77 -11.17 4.01
CA TYR A 74 -2.79 -12.17 2.97
C TYR A 74 -4.23 -12.44 2.53
N ARG A 75 -4.38 -12.87 1.29
CA ARG A 75 -5.67 -13.22 0.71
C ARG A 75 -5.91 -14.71 0.86
N ARG A 76 -6.97 -15.06 1.57
CA ARG A 76 -7.39 -16.45 1.73
C ARG A 76 -8.62 -16.70 0.84
N PRO A 77 -8.57 -17.63 -0.11
CA PRO A 77 -9.75 -17.97 -0.89
C PRO A 77 -10.80 -18.60 0.04
N SER A 78 -11.97 -17.97 0.14
CA SER A 78 -13.13 -18.61 0.75
C SER A 78 -13.84 -19.46 -0.30
N GLY A 79 -14.53 -20.50 0.09
CA GLY A 79 -15.28 -21.37 -0.83
C GLY A 79 -16.45 -20.68 -1.53
N PHE A 80 -16.69 -19.41 -1.22
CA PHE A 80 -17.65 -18.52 -1.87
C PHE A 80 -16.89 -17.38 -2.54
N GLU A 81 -17.54 -16.66 -3.45
CA GLU A 81 -16.94 -15.69 -4.37
C GLU A 81 -16.08 -14.60 -3.71
N ASP A 82 -16.27 -14.32 -2.43
CA ASP A 82 -15.55 -13.24 -1.74
C ASP A 82 -14.27 -13.76 -1.09
N SER A 83 -13.16 -13.10 -1.43
CA SER A 83 -11.87 -13.35 -0.78
C SER A 83 -11.83 -12.66 0.58
N ILE A 84 -11.40 -13.39 1.60
CA ILE A 84 -11.25 -12.85 2.94
C ILE A 84 -9.80 -12.42 3.13
N TYR A 85 -9.59 -11.18 3.60
CA TYR A 85 -8.26 -10.65 3.89
C TYR A 85 -7.98 -10.79 5.38
N HIS A 86 -6.89 -11.48 5.71
CA HIS A 86 -6.46 -11.70 7.10
C HIS A 86 -5.12 -11.03 7.35
N ILE A 87 -4.93 -10.49 8.55
CA ILE A 87 -3.64 -9.97 8.98
C ILE A 87 -2.67 -11.14 9.08
N TRP A 88 -1.47 -10.94 8.52
CA TRP A 88 -0.45 -11.98 8.48
C TRP A 88 0.34 -12.01 9.78
N TYR A 89 0.29 -13.16 10.46
CA TYR A 89 1.04 -13.43 11.68
C TYR A 89 1.97 -14.62 11.45
N GLU A 90 3.17 -14.54 11.99
CA GLU A 90 4.15 -15.62 11.98
C GLU A 90 4.79 -15.80 13.35
N ASP A 91 5.23 -17.01 13.67
CA ASP A 91 5.89 -17.32 14.93
C ASP A 91 7.35 -16.86 14.96
N ASN A 92 7.94 -16.60 13.80
CA ASN A 92 9.35 -16.23 13.66
C ASN A 92 9.48 -14.99 12.78
N SER A 93 10.24 -13.99 13.28
CA SER A 93 10.47 -12.74 12.55
C SER A 93 11.30 -12.93 11.27
N GLU A 94 12.17 -13.94 11.23
CA GLU A 94 12.97 -14.23 10.03
C GLU A 94 12.10 -14.67 8.85
N ILE A 95 11.03 -15.41 9.11
CA ILE A 95 10.07 -15.82 8.07
C ILE A 95 9.44 -14.58 7.43
N ILE A 96 9.05 -13.61 8.24
CA ILE A 96 8.48 -12.35 7.76
C ILE A 96 9.48 -11.62 6.88
N ARG A 97 10.73 -11.50 7.32
CA ARG A 97 11.78 -10.80 6.58
C ARG A 97 12.04 -11.45 5.23
N VAL A 98 12.15 -12.76 5.19
CA VAL A 98 12.39 -13.51 3.95
C VAL A 98 11.23 -13.35 2.98
N GLU A 99 9.99 -13.49 3.46
CA GLU A 99 8.80 -13.35 2.62
C GLU A 99 8.61 -11.92 2.10
N MET A 100 8.90 -10.91 2.90
CA MET A 100 8.81 -9.52 2.47
C MET A 100 9.84 -9.19 1.39
N ASN A 101 11.07 -9.63 1.55
CA ASN A 101 12.10 -9.45 0.53
C ASN A 101 11.77 -10.19 -0.77
N LYS A 102 11.24 -11.39 -0.65
CA LYS A 102 10.78 -12.19 -1.80
C LYS A 102 9.64 -11.49 -2.54
N SER A 103 8.66 -10.96 -1.82
CA SER A 103 7.53 -10.25 -2.42
C SER A 103 7.97 -8.99 -3.18
N TYR A 104 8.95 -8.26 -2.65
CA TYR A 104 9.52 -7.11 -3.33
C TYR A 104 10.25 -7.53 -4.63
N THR A 105 11.04 -8.58 -4.58
CA THR A 105 11.74 -9.10 -5.76
C THR A 105 10.74 -9.53 -6.84
N GLU A 106 9.68 -10.23 -6.47
CA GLU A 106 8.62 -10.63 -7.39
C GLU A 106 7.90 -9.43 -8.00
N TYR A 107 7.68 -8.38 -7.20
CA TYR A 107 7.08 -7.14 -7.69
C TYR A 107 7.97 -6.46 -8.75
N CYS A 108 9.26 -6.37 -8.50
CA CYS A 108 10.22 -5.78 -9.44
C CYS A 108 10.28 -6.59 -10.73
N GLU A 109 10.28 -7.91 -10.66
CA GLU A 109 10.30 -8.79 -11.84
C GLU A 109 9.04 -8.60 -12.69
N ARG A 110 7.87 -8.50 -12.07
CA ARG A 110 6.62 -8.23 -12.80
C ARG A 110 6.65 -6.88 -13.51
N ASN A 111 7.16 -5.84 -12.86
CA ASN A 111 7.30 -4.53 -13.47
C ASN A 111 8.28 -4.53 -14.64
N ASP A 112 9.40 -5.22 -14.52
CA ASP A 112 10.39 -5.33 -15.60
C ASP A 112 9.81 -6.07 -16.81
N LYS A 113 9.03 -7.12 -16.58
CA LYS A 113 8.34 -7.84 -17.65
C LYS A 113 7.32 -6.95 -18.37
N LEU A 114 6.55 -6.17 -17.63
CA LEU A 114 5.58 -5.24 -18.21
C LEU A 114 6.26 -4.17 -19.05
N LYS A 115 7.37 -3.61 -18.58
CA LYS A 115 8.17 -2.64 -19.31
C LYS A 115 8.79 -3.24 -20.57
N ALA A 116 9.32 -4.45 -20.48
CA ALA A 116 9.89 -5.15 -21.62
C ALA A 116 8.84 -5.43 -22.69
N ASN A 117 7.65 -5.89 -22.29
CA ASN A 117 6.54 -6.12 -23.22
C ASN A 117 6.08 -4.83 -23.89
N ALA A 118 6.01 -3.73 -23.15
CA ALA A 118 5.64 -2.44 -23.69
C ALA A 118 6.67 -1.95 -24.73
N ARG A 119 7.95 -2.16 -24.49
CA ARG A 119 9.02 -1.81 -25.43
C ARG A 119 8.93 -2.62 -26.72
N VAL A 120 8.65 -3.91 -26.62
CA VAL A 120 8.51 -4.80 -27.79
C VAL A 120 7.34 -4.36 -28.66
N VAL A 121 6.19 -4.05 -28.04
CA VAL A 121 5.02 -3.54 -28.78
C VAL A 121 5.34 -2.22 -29.48
N TYR A 122 6.04 -1.31 -28.81
CA TYR A 122 6.44 -0.04 -29.40
C TYR A 122 7.34 -0.22 -30.61
N LYS A 123 8.33 -1.11 -30.53
CA LYS A 123 9.25 -1.41 -31.64
C LYS A 123 8.56 -2.04 -32.83
N SER A 124 7.49 -2.79 -32.64
CA SER A 124 6.79 -3.43 -33.73
C SER A 124 6.04 -2.45 -34.64
N TYR A 125 5.84 -1.21 -34.20
CA TYR A 125 5.21 -0.17 -35.00
C TYR A 125 6.23 0.72 -35.74
N GLU A 126 7.49 0.56 -35.47
CA GLU A 126 8.54 1.21 -36.23
C GLU A 126 8.93 0.36 -37.45
#